data_bd283fa019808d74f5f67f7c16d2b363
#
_entry.id   bd283fa019808d74f5f67f7c16d2b363
#
_cell.length_a   1.000
_cell.length_b   1.000
_cell.length_c   1.000
_cell.angle_alpha   90.00
_cell.angle_beta   90.00
_cell.angle_gamma   90.00
#
_symmetry.space_group_name_H-M   'P 1'
#
loop_
_entity.id
_entity.type
_entity.pdbx_description
1 polymer ?
#
loop_
_entity_poly.entity_id
_entity_poly.type
_entity_poly.pdbx_seq_one_letter_code
_entity_poly.pdbx_strand_id
1 'polypeptide(L)'
;MLGLENLEVSKIKPNEANPRLHFPEEELERLSQSIAKEGILVPVVVYPEDDFFRLIDGERRFRCALDLGLERVPAVITEAPDPRENLVRMFNIHMVREPWKDMPTAWALEKLIEETGVTNDRELSDLTGLSTEVIKRLRHALELPEEYQDYINKGTIPLNFFWELKRYVIDPLGKRRPALAQEFGDREVLDAFVQKRLNGFITDVISLRDVAQIVRIAEREVDDPTEASVLDETLRRPAHDEEYTIADAYQDTVEVIVEADKLERRTDNMVKSFERLFARARSKEDEDYLKAVAVRLIERMKQLL
;
A
#
# COMPACT_ATOMS: atom_id res chain seq x y z
N MET A 1 7.60 -29.35 20.97
CA MET A 1 6.96 -30.28 20.01
C MET A 1 6.76 -31.57 20.73
N LEU A 2 5.50 -32.00 20.96
CA LEU A 2 5.19 -33.19 21.75
C LEU A 2 5.14 -34.49 20.91
N GLY A 3 4.96 -34.39 19.60
CA GLY A 3 5.03 -35.54 18.70
C GLY A 3 4.19 -35.42 17.42
N LEU A 4 4.34 -36.38 16.53
CA LEU A 4 3.50 -36.58 15.35
C LEU A 4 2.57 -37.75 15.64
N GLU A 5 1.24 -37.54 15.61
CA GLU A 5 0.23 -38.50 15.90
C GLU A 5 -0.91 -38.46 14.89
N ASN A 6 -1.65 -39.55 14.78
CA ASN A 6 -2.94 -39.60 14.07
C ASN A 6 -4.07 -39.33 15.04
N LEU A 7 -4.64 -38.11 14.99
CA LEU A 7 -5.73 -37.71 15.87
C LEU A 7 -7.09 -37.95 15.23
N GLU A 8 -8.08 -38.23 16.06
CA GLU A 8 -9.47 -38.28 15.63
C GLU A 8 -9.96 -36.90 15.25
N VAL A 9 -10.56 -36.77 14.06
CA VAL A 9 -11.05 -35.48 13.54
C VAL A 9 -12.06 -34.86 14.51
N SER A 10 -12.89 -35.69 15.15
CA SER A 10 -13.88 -35.29 16.16
C SER A 10 -13.27 -34.59 17.39
N LYS A 11 -12.00 -34.86 17.70
CA LYS A 11 -11.26 -34.22 18.80
C LYS A 11 -10.53 -32.97 18.44
N ILE A 12 -10.56 -32.53 17.16
CA ILE A 12 -9.91 -31.31 16.71
C ILE A 12 -10.97 -30.23 16.55
N LYS A 13 -10.70 -29.06 17.09
CA LYS A 13 -11.52 -27.86 16.92
C LYS A 13 -10.78 -26.79 16.18
N PRO A 14 -11.48 -26.06 15.30
CA PRO A 14 -10.88 -24.89 14.64
C PRO A 14 -10.52 -23.80 15.67
N ASN A 15 -9.54 -22.97 15.34
CA ASN A 15 -9.17 -21.87 16.19
C ASN A 15 -10.00 -20.63 15.82
N GLU A 16 -10.82 -20.15 16.76
CA GLU A 16 -11.63 -18.94 16.58
C GLU A 16 -10.78 -17.69 16.37
N ALA A 17 -9.53 -17.71 16.85
CA ALA A 17 -8.57 -16.67 16.59
C ALA A 17 -7.92 -16.73 15.19
N ASN A 18 -8.33 -17.69 14.33
CA ASN A 18 -7.79 -17.82 13.00
C ASN A 18 -8.05 -16.52 12.19
N PRO A 19 -7.01 -15.82 11.75
CA PRO A 19 -7.17 -14.58 11.00
C PRO A 19 -7.69 -14.82 9.57
N ARG A 20 -7.60 -16.06 9.04
CA ARG A 20 -8.15 -16.41 7.73
C ARG A 20 -9.62 -16.72 7.84
N LEU A 21 -10.46 -15.74 7.52
CA LEU A 21 -11.93 -15.87 7.58
C LEU A 21 -12.53 -16.43 6.28
N HIS A 22 -11.83 -16.33 5.16
CA HIS A 22 -12.36 -16.69 3.85
C HIS A 22 -11.57 -17.86 3.22
N PHE A 23 -12.30 -18.89 2.79
CA PHE A 23 -11.77 -20.10 2.14
C PHE A 23 -12.52 -20.30 0.82
N PRO A 24 -11.93 -19.93 -0.35
CA PRO A 24 -12.56 -20.10 -1.65
C PRO A 24 -12.94 -21.56 -1.91
N GLU A 25 -14.16 -21.80 -2.34
CA GLU A 25 -14.72 -23.13 -2.55
C GLU A 25 -13.91 -23.94 -3.57
N GLU A 26 -13.53 -23.33 -4.70
CA GLU A 26 -12.70 -23.97 -5.72
C GLU A 26 -11.34 -24.47 -5.18
N GLU A 27 -10.73 -23.72 -4.25
CA GLU A 27 -9.45 -24.12 -3.65
C GLU A 27 -9.63 -25.29 -2.68
N LEU A 28 -10.74 -25.31 -1.93
CA LEU A 28 -11.09 -26.43 -1.04
C LEU A 28 -11.40 -27.67 -1.85
N GLU A 29 -12.15 -27.58 -2.96
CA GLU A 29 -12.46 -28.70 -3.84
C GLU A 29 -11.20 -29.34 -4.42
N ARG A 30 -10.26 -28.53 -4.95
CA ARG A 30 -8.97 -29.05 -5.48
C ARG A 30 -8.16 -29.76 -4.39
N LEU A 31 -8.11 -29.19 -3.21
CA LEU A 31 -7.41 -29.79 -2.08
C LEU A 31 -8.10 -31.08 -1.62
N SER A 32 -9.42 -31.08 -1.59
CA SER A 32 -10.24 -32.26 -1.21
C SER A 32 -10.00 -33.45 -2.17
N GLN A 33 -9.95 -33.17 -3.50
CA GLN A 33 -9.61 -34.16 -4.50
C GLN A 33 -8.20 -34.77 -4.30
N SER A 34 -7.23 -33.93 -3.96
CA SER A 34 -5.87 -34.40 -3.65
C SER A 34 -5.83 -35.24 -2.39
N ILE A 35 -6.51 -34.78 -1.33
CA ILE A 35 -6.58 -35.55 -0.05
C ILE A 35 -7.31 -36.88 -0.23
N ALA A 36 -8.37 -36.93 -1.01
CA ALA A 36 -9.08 -38.17 -1.30
C ALA A 36 -8.19 -39.21 -2.01
N LYS A 37 -7.26 -38.76 -2.84
CA LYS A 37 -6.35 -39.62 -3.62
C LYS A 37 -5.10 -40.03 -2.85
N GLU A 38 -4.48 -39.10 -2.14
CA GLU A 38 -3.13 -39.27 -1.58
C GLU A 38 -3.09 -39.20 -0.03
N GLY A 39 -4.23 -38.87 0.58
CA GLY A 39 -4.28 -38.60 2.02
C GLY A 39 -3.71 -37.22 2.36
N ILE A 40 -3.66 -36.89 3.63
CA ILE A 40 -3.07 -35.65 4.14
C ILE A 40 -1.55 -35.86 4.27
N LEU A 41 -0.80 -35.36 3.29
CA LEU A 41 0.67 -35.47 3.24
C LEU A 41 1.38 -34.54 4.24
N VAL A 42 0.83 -33.37 4.50
CA VAL A 42 1.37 -32.41 5.46
C VAL A 42 0.46 -32.39 6.69
N PRO A 43 0.95 -32.79 7.88
CA PRO A 43 0.17 -32.82 9.09
C PRO A 43 -0.45 -31.47 9.45
N VAL A 44 -1.59 -31.48 10.11
CA VAL A 44 -2.13 -30.30 10.80
C VAL A 44 -1.31 -30.02 12.06
N VAL A 45 -1.30 -28.81 12.55
CA VAL A 45 -0.60 -28.42 13.79
C VAL A 45 -1.63 -28.05 14.83
N VAL A 46 -1.54 -28.70 16.01
CA VAL A 46 -2.53 -28.55 17.09
C VAL A 46 -1.82 -28.41 18.44
N TYR A 47 -2.55 -27.93 19.45
CA TYR A 47 -2.17 -28.00 20.86
C TYR A 47 -3.32 -28.57 21.71
N PRO A 48 -3.02 -29.24 22.81
CA PRO A 48 -4.06 -29.76 23.70
C PRO A 48 -4.75 -28.62 24.44
N GLU A 49 -6.09 -28.69 24.50
CA GLU A 49 -6.95 -27.76 25.23
C GLU A 49 -8.10 -28.56 25.84
N ASP A 50 -8.07 -28.78 27.15
CA ASP A 50 -8.98 -29.62 27.89
C ASP A 50 -9.08 -31.05 27.29
N ASP A 51 -10.26 -31.45 26.82
CA ASP A 51 -10.53 -32.77 26.24
C ASP A 51 -10.38 -32.84 24.72
N PHE A 52 -9.92 -31.76 24.07
CA PHE A 52 -9.78 -31.66 22.62
C PHE A 52 -8.43 -31.01 22.21
N PHE A 53 -8.20 -30.94 20.92
CA PHE A 53 -7.04 -30.28 20.35
C PHE A 53 -7.45 -29.02 19.57
N ARG A 54 -6.82 -27.90 19.86
CA ARG A 54 -7.05 -26.63 19.13
C ARG A 54 -6.09 -26.52 17.94
N LEU A 55 -6.64 -26.20 16.78
CA LEU A 55 -5.88 -26.05 15.55
C LEU A 55 -5.04 -24.77 15.55
N ILE A 56 -3.75 -24.88 15.20
CA ILE A 56 -2.86 -23.74 14.95
C ILE A 56 -2.68 -23.55 13.44
N ASP A 57 -2.44 -24.63 12.69
CA ASP A 57 -2.26 -24.60 11.24
C ASP A 57 -2.93 -25.81 10.57
N GLY A 58 -3.37 -25.60 9.34
CA GLY A 58 -3.98 -26.64 8.52
C GLY A 58 -5.51 -26.60 8.46
N GLU A 59 -6.14 -25.46 8.73
CA GLU A 59 -7.60 -25.28 8.68
C GLU A 59 -8.23 -25.83 7.39
N ARG A 60 -7.64 -25.54 6.21
CA ARG A 60 -8.13 -26.07 4.93
C ARG A 60 -8.11 -27.60 4.88
N ARG A 61 -7.00 -28.22 5.35
CA ARG A 61 -6.84 -29.67 5.41
C ARG A 61 -7.83 -30.30 6.38
N PHE A 62 -8.04 -29.64 7.52
CA PHE A 62 -9.02 -30.08 8.52
C PHE A 62 -10.44 -29.99 7.97
N ARG A 63 -10.84 -28.92 7.28
CA ARG A 63 -12.16 -28.80 6.64
C ARG A 63 -12.37 -29.86 5.57
N CYS A 64 -11.40 -30.05 4.67
CA CYS A 64 -11.46 -31.10 3.68
C CYS A 64 -11.56 -32.52 4.35
N ALA A 65 -10.88 -32.74 5.47
CA ALA A 65 -10.99 -33.98 6.20
C ALA A 65 -12.40 -34.23 6.78
N LEU A 66 -13.05 -33.17 7.30
CA LEU A 66 -14.45 -33.23 7.75
C LEU A 66 -15.39 -33.54 6.58
N ASP A 67 -15.25 -32.83 5.46
CA ASP A 67 -16.10 -32.98 4.27
C ASP A 67 -15.96 -34.38 3.64
N LEU A 68 -14.76 -34.96 3.67
CA LEU A 68 -14.46 -36.30 3.19
C LEU A 68 -14.83 -37.42 4.21
N GLY A 69 -15.26 -37.05 5.41
CA GLY A 69 -15.60 -38.00 6.45
C GLY A 69 -14.41 -38.83 6.96
N LEU A 70 -13.20 -38.27 6.95
CA LEU A 70 -12.03 -38.95 7.48
C LEU A 70 -12.14 -39.14 9.00
N GLU A 71 -11.89 -40.33 9.50
CA GLU A 71 -11.92 -40.59 10.95
C GLU A 71 -10.71 -39.98 11.67
N ARG A 72 -9.54 -39.98 11.01
CA ARG A 72 -8.27 -39.52 11.59
C ARG A 72 -7.45 -38.68 10.62
N VAL A 73 -6.65 -37.78 11.18
CA VAL A 73 -5.72 -36.95 10.43
C VAL A 73 -4.35 -36.92 11.09
N PRO A 74 -3.25 -36.86 10.30
CA PRO A 74 -1.91 -36.68 10.87
C PRO A 74 -1.80 -35.28 11.47
N ALA A 75 -1.36 -35.22 12.72
CA ALA A 75 -1.24 -33.99 13.47
C ALA A 75 0.12 -33.90 14.18
N VAL A 76 0.73 -32.73 14.16
CA VAL A 76 1.86 -32.36 15.01
C VAL A 76 1.30 -31.71 16.27
N ILE A 77 1.55 -32.31 17.42
CA ILE A 77 1.13 -31.77 18.70
C ILE A 77 2.24 -30.85 19.22
N THR A 78 1.88 -29.62 19.57
CA THR A 78 2.78 -28.64 20.21
C THR A 78 2.31 -28.35 21.63
N GLU A 79 3.15 -27.70 22.40
CA GLU A 79 2.72 -27.10 23.66
C GLU A 79 1.70 -26.00 23.38
N ALA A 80 0.76 -25.82 24.32
CA ALA A 80 -0.20 -24.71 24.24
C ALA A 80 0.56 -23.38 24.22
N PRO A 81 0.47 -22.59 23.14
CA PRO A 81 1.11 -21.29 23.11
C PRO A 81 0.39 -20.32 24.05
N ASP A 82 1.10 -19.34 24.55
CA ASP A 82 0.45 -18.15 25.11
C ASP A 82 -0.53 -17.56 24.08
N PRO A 83 -1.72 -17.07 24.47
CA PRO A 83 -2.69 -16.52 23.53
C PRO A 83 -2.11 -15.49 22.56
N ARG A 84 -1.23 -14.60 23.03
CA ARG A 84 -0.51 -13.63 22.20
C ARG A 84 0.45 -14.30 21.23
N GLU A 85 1.22 -15.27 21.72
CA GLU A 85 2.17 -16.02 20.90
C GLU A 85 1.44 -16.87 19.83
N ASN A 86 0.28 -17.43 20.16
CA ASN A 86 -0.56 -18.16 19.22
C ASN A 86 -0.97 -17.28 18.03
N LEU A 87 -1.47 -16.09 18.32
CA LEU A 87 -1.92 -15.15 17.29
C LEU A 87 -0.74 -14.69 16.39
N VAL A 88 0.40 -14.37 16.99
CA VAL A 88 1.63 -14.01 16.26
C VAL A 88 2.11 -15.18 15.39
N ARG A 89 2.13 -16.39 15.91
CA ARG A 89 2.52 -17.60 15.15
C ARG A 89 1.57 -17.85 13.97
N MET A 90 0.26 -17.75 14.19
CA MET A 90 -0.72 -17.91 13.12
C MET A 90 -0.54 -16.85 12.04
N PHE A 91 -0.36 -15.59 12.42
CA PHE A 91 -0.10 -14.50 11.49
C PHE A 91 1.15 -14.78 10.63
N ASN A 92 2.28 -15.12 11.27
CA ASN A 92 3.54 -15.40 10.58
C ASN A 92 3.49 -16.63 9.67
N ILE A 93 2.87 -17.74 10.12
CA ILE A 93 2.72 -18.96 9.31
C ILE A 93 1.94 -18.66 8.03
N HIS A 94 0.88 -17.89 8.13
CA HIS A 94 0.04 -17.56 6.99
C HIS A 94 0.74 -16.61 6.02
N MET A 95 1.43 -15.59 6.53
CA MET A 95 2.17 -14.61 5.70
C MET A 95 3.31 -15.25 4.87
N VAL A 96 3.96 -16.30 5.41
CA VAL A 96 5.08 -16.97 4.72
C VAL A 96 4.59 -17.91 3.62
N ARG A 97 3.42 -18.54 3.79
CA ARG A 97 2.94 -19.56 2.85
C ARG A 97 2.15 -19.01 1.66
N GLU A 98 1.34 -18.01 1.90
CA GLU A 98 0.57 -17.33 0.85
C GLU A 98 0.46 -15.85 1.25
N PRO A 99 0.96 -14.91 0.42
CA PRO A 99 0.71 -13.50 0.70
C PRO A 99 -0.79 -13.26 0.68
N TRP A 100 -1.32 -12.88 1.82
CA TRP A 100 -2.73 -12.55 1.92
C TRP A 100 -3.06 -11.32 1.07
N LYS A 101 -4.31 -11.28 0.61
CA LYS A 101 -4.87 -10.06 0.08
C LYS A 101 -4.84 -8.96 1.16
N ASP A 102 -4.79 -7.72 0.73
CA ASP A 102 -4.62 -6.56 1.63
C ASP A 102 -5.64 -6.53 2.78
N MET A 103 -6.94 -6.71 2.50
CA MET A 103 -7.98 -6.64 3.55
C MET A 103 -7.92 -7.79 4.57
N PRO A 104 -7.81 -9.07 4.19
CA PRO A 104 -7.59 -10.13 5.16
C PRO A 104 -6.37 -9.91 6.06
N THR A 105 -5.29 -9.36 5.51
CA THR A 105 -4.10 -9.00 6.30
C THR A 105 -4.38 -7.84 7.26
N ALA A 106 -5.14 -6.84 6.82
CA ALA A 106 -5.52 -5.69 7.64
C ALA A 106 -6.40 -6.14 8.83
N TRP A 107 -7.43 -6.96 8.61
CA TRP A 107 -8.30 -7.49 9.66
C TRP A 107 -7.53 -8.39 10.65
N ALA A 108 -6.57 -9.18 10.15
CA ALA A 108 -5.70 -9.97 11.01
C ALA A 108 -4.79 -9.10 11.87
N LEU A 109 -4.27 -8.00 11.30
CA LEU A 109 -3.47 -7.01 12.03
C LEU A 109 -4.31 -6.30 13.10
N GLU A 110 -5.55 -5.92 12.78
CA GLU A 110 -6.49 -5.32 13.74
C GLU A 110 -6.71 -6.24 14.93
N LYS A 111 -7.05 -7.51 14.68
CA LYS A 111 -7.22 -8.51 15.71
C LYS A 111 -5.95 -8.68 16.56
N LEU A 112 -4.77 -8.68 15.94
CA LEU A 112 -3.50 -8.74 16.64
C LEU A 112 -3.32 -7.53 17.58
N ILE A 113 -3.67 -6.32 17.13
CA ILE A 113 -3.61 -5.10 17.92
C ILE A 113 -4.57 -5.18 19.10
N GLU A 114 -5.80 -5.60 18.89
CA GLU A 114 -6.82 -5.75 19.94
C GLU A 114 -6.39 -6.74 21.03
N GLU A 115 -5.90 -7.90 20.65
CA GLU A 115 -5.53 -8.97 21.57
C GLU A 115 -4.19 -8.69 22.31
N THR A 116 -3.25 -8.04 21.64
CA THR A 116 -1.93 -7.76 22.24
C THR A 116 -1.85 -6.42 22.94
N GLY A 117 -2.71 -5.46 22.57
CA GLY A 117 -2.62 -4.06 22.99
C GLY A 117 -1.44 -3.30 22.38
N VAL A 118 -0.69 -3.91 21.44
CA VAL A 118 0.44 -3.29 20.77
C VAL A 118 -0.05 -2.38 19.65
N THR A 119 0.20 -1.08 19.76
CA THR A 119 -0.22 -0.07 18.78
C THR A 119 0.92 0.59 18.03
N ASN A 120 2.17 0.39 18.48
CA ASN A 120 3.35 0.97 17.88
C ASN A 120 3.74 0.22 16.59
N ASP A 121 3.90 0.93 15.47
CA ASP A 121 4.17 0.34 14.16
C ASP A 121 5.50 -0.44 14.14
N ARG A 122 6.50 -0.05 14.93
CA ARG A 122 7.79 -0.73 15.00
C ARG A 122 7.67 -2.05 15.75
N GLU A 123 6.97 -2.05 16.88
CA GLU A 123 6.71 -3.28 17.64
C GLU A 123 5.84 -4.26 16.84
N LEU A 124 4.84 -3.75 16.12
CA LEU A 124 4.05 -4.55 15.19
C LEU A 124 4.91 -5.13 14.06
N SER A 125 5.88 -4.35 13.54
CA SER A 125 6.84 -4.83 12.54
C SER A 125 7.69 -5.98 13.08
N ASP A 126 8.20 -5.85 14.31
CA ASP A 126 9.00 -6.90 14.96
C ASP A 126 8.18 -8.18 15.23
N LEU A 127 6.90 -8.04 15.58
CA LEU A 127 5.99 -9.16 15.82
C LEU A 127 5.57 -9.89 14.54
N THR A 128 5.24 -9.14 13.49
CA THR A 128 4.61 -9.65 12.27
C THR A 128 5.57 -9.94 11.13
N GLY A 129 6.79 -9.37 11.19
CA GLY A 129 7.74 -9.39 10.08
C GLY A 129 7.37 -8.48 8.91
N LEU A 130 6.25 -7.74 8.98
CA LEU A 130 5.87 -6.74 7.99
C LEU A 130 6.71 -5.47 8.15
N SER A 131 6.99 -4.77 7.07
CA SER A 131 7.60 -3.44 7.19
C SER A 131 6.64 -2.44 7.81
N THR A 132 7.16 -1.43 8.49
CA THR A 132 6.34 -0.35 9.09
C THR A 132 5.51 0.39 8.03
N GLU A 133 5.97 0.48 6.79
CA GLU A 133 5.23 1.07 5.67
C GLU A 133 4.00 0.23 5.29
N VAL A 134 4.14 -1.11 5.27
CA VAL A 134 3.02 -2.02 5.04
C VAL A 134 2.02 -1.93 6.18
N ILE A 135 2.48 -1.88 7.44
CA ILE A 135 1.60 -1.74 8.60
C ILE A 135 0.77 -0.45 8.51
N LYS A 136 1.39 0.68 8.16
CA LYS A 136 0.68 1.95 7.97
C LYS A 136 -0.38 1.88 6.88
N ARG A 137 -0.08 1.21 5.76
CA ARG A 137 -1.06 1.01 4.68
C ARG A 137 -2.23 0.16 5.11
N LEU A 138 -1.98 -0.93 5.84
CA LEU A 138 -3.02 -1.81 6.35
C LEU A 138 -3.91 -1.11 7.38
N ARG A 139 -3.32 -0.33 8.28
CA ARG A 139 -4.08 0.50 9.23
C ARG A 139 -4.95 1.52 8.52
N HIS A 140 -4.40 2.17 7.49
CA HIS A 140 -5.20 3.09 6.67
C HIS A 140 -6.37 2.37 5.99
N ALA A 141 -6.19 1.12 5.51
CA ALA A 141 -7.28 0.33 4.95
C ALA A 141 -8.43 0.12 5.96
N LEU A 142 -8.11 -0.10 7.24
CA LEU A 142 -9.10 -0.26 8.31
C LEU A 142 -9.85 1.04 8.66
N GLU A 143 -9.20 2.20 8.44
CA GLU A 143 -9.80 3.52 8.65
C GLU A 143 -10.79 3.90 7.52
N LEU A 144 -10.72 3.22 6.36
CA LEU A 144 -11.60 3.50 5.24
C LEU A 144 -13.03 3.05 5.53
N PRO A 145 -14.05 3.74 4.97
CA PRO A 145 -15.42 3.27 4.96
C PRO A 145 -15.57 1.85 4.42
N GLU A 146 -16.53 1.09 4.96
CA GLU A 146 -16.75 -0.33 4.65
C GLU A 146 -16.87 -0.61 3.14
N GLU A 147 -17.53 0.26 2.39
CA GLU A 147 -17.66 0.14 0.94
C GLU A 147 -16.32 0.17 0.21
N TYR A 148 -15.33 0.94 0.68
CA TYR A 148 -13.99 1.01 0.09
C TYR A 148 -13.14 -0.18 0.50
N GLN A 149 -13.30 -0.66 1.73
CA GLN A 149 -12.72 -1.93 2.16
C GLN A 149 -13.21 -3.08 1.28
N ASP A 150 -14.50 -3.06 0.89
CA ASP A 150 -15.08 -4.05 -0.02
C ASP A 150 -14.48 -3.97 -1.43
N TYR A 151 -14.24 -2.77 -1.99
CA TYR A 151 -13.51 -2.62 -3.25
C TYR A 151 -12.10 -3.21 -3.20
N ILE A 152 -11.37 -3.00 -2.10
CA ILE A 152 -10.03 -3.58 -1.89
C ILE A 152 -10.13 -5.11 -1.78
N ASN A 153 -11.06 -5.62 -1.01
CA ASN A 153 -11.24 -7.05 -0.78
C ASN A 153 -11.61 -7.82 -2.05
N LYS A 154 -12.48 -7.22 -2.89
CA LYS A 154 -12.86 -7.75 -4.20
C LYS A 154 -11.77 -7.55 -5.27
N GLY A 155 -10.77 -6.72 -5.01
CA GLY A 155 -9.73 -6.37 -5.99
C GLY A 155 -10.21 -5.42 -7.09
N THR A 156 -11.36 -4.77 -6.92
CA THR A 156 -11.89 -3.76 -7.85
C THR A 156 -11.02 -2.52 -7.86
N ILE A 157 -10.62 -2.04 -6.68
CA ILE A 157 -9.67 -0.94 -6.50
C ILE A 157 -8.59 -1.42 -5.52
N PRO A 158 -7.30 -1.39 -5.88
CA PRO A 158 -6.24 -1.86 -5.01
C PRO A 158 -6.00 -0.89 -3.83
N LEU A 159 -5.58 -1.41 -2.68
CA LEU A 159 -5.23 -0.61 -1.50
C LEU A 159 -4.22 0.50 -1.82
N ASN A 160 -3.29 0.23 -2.75
CA ASN A 160 -2.30 1.23 -3.15
C ASN A 160 -2.93 2.52 -3.70
N PHE A 161 -4.10 2.44 -4.35
CA PHE A 161 -4.82 3.62 -4.82
C PHE A 161 -5.24 4.52 -3.64
N PHE A 162 -5.86 3.95 -2.62
CA PHE A 162 -6.32 4.71 -1.44
C PHE A 162 -5.13 5.28 -0.64
N TRP A 163 -4.03 4.52 -0.56
CA TRP A 163 -2.80 4.97 0.11
C TRP A 163 -2.14 6.15 -0.60
N GLU A 164 -2.02 6.08 -1.92
CA GLU A 164 -1.46 7.16 -2.74
C GLU A 164 -2.40 8.39 -2.74
N LEU A 165 -3.73 8.17 -2.77
CA LEU A 165 -4.72 9.24 -2.67
C LEU A 165 -4.61 9.99 -1.33
N LYS A 166 -4.50 9.27 -0.20
CA LYS A 166 -4.24 9.88 1.10
C LYS A 166 -2.94 10.70 1.07
N ARG A 167 -1.87 10.10 0.60
CA ARG A 167 -0.52 10.66 0.66
C ARG A 167 -0.32 11.88 -0.24
N TYR A 168 -0.90 11.88 -1.43
CA TYR A 168 -0.65 12.90 -2.45
C TYR A 168 -1.80 13.87 -2.68
N VAL A 169 -2.98 13.57 -2.18
CA VAL A 169 -4.15 14.44 -2.32
C VAL A 169 -4.63 14.92 -0.95
N ILE A 170 -5.13 14.02 -0.10
CA ILE A 170 -5.79 14.38 1.15
C ILE A 170 -4.81 15.05 2.14
N ASP A 171 -3.70 14.39 2.45
CA ASP A 171 -2.72 14.94 3.41
C ASP A 171 -2.10 16.27 2.94
N PRO A 172 -1.72 16.46 1.66
CA PRO A 172 -1.26 17.74 1.17
C PRO A 172 -2.32 18.85 1.22
N LEU A 173 -3.57 18.55 0.81
CA LEU A 173 -4.68 19.50 0.92
C LEU A 173 -4.91 19.93 2.36
N GLY A 174 -5.02 18.98 3.28
CA GLY A 174 -5.24 19.26 4.70
C GLY A 174 -4.14 20.10 5.34
N LYS A 175 -2.87 19.87 4.95
CA LYS A 175 -1.72 20.61 5.49
C LYS A 175 -1.55 22.00 4.89
N ARG A 176 -1.79 22.15 3.59
CA ARG A 176 -1.41 23.34 2.83
C ARG A 176 -2.59 24.23 2.45
N ARG A 177 -3.78 23.64 2.37
CA ARG A 177 -5.05 24.32 2.01
C ARG A 177 -6.17 23.91 2.96
N PRO A 178 -6.03 24.16 4.29
CA PRO A 178 -6.98 23.69 5.28
C PRO A 178 -8.40 24.21 5.04
N ALA A 179 -8.57 25.43 4.52
CA ALA A 179 -9.88 25.97 4.18
C ALA A 179 -10.57 25.16 3.07
N LEU A 180 -9.82 24.81 2.02
CA LEU A 180 -10.32 23.99 0.92
C LEU A 180 -10.59 22.55 1.36
N ALA A 181 -9.70 21.97 2.16
CA ALA A 181 -9.90 20.65 2.74
C ALA A 181 -11.14 20.60 3.66
N GLN A 182 -11.42 21.66 4.41
CA GLN A 182 -12.61 21.76 5.24
C GLN A 182 -13.89 21.95 4.41
N GLU A 183 -13.82 22.68 3.29
CA GLU A 183 -14.94 22.88 2.36
C GLU A 183 -15.39 21.57 1.74
N PHE A 184 -14.44 20.74 1.25
CA PHE A 184 -14.76 19.46 0.60
C PHE A 184 -15.03 18.33 1.59
N GLY A 185 -14.27 18.26 2.68
CA GLY A 185 -14.18 17.08 3.53
C GLY A 185 -13.46 15.90 2.85
N ASP A 186 -12.76 15.11 3.65
CA ASP A 186 -11.98 13.97 3.14
C ASP A 186 -12.86 12.96 2.40
N ARG A 187 -14.12 12.81 2.82
CA ARG A 187 -15.06 11.87 2.22
C ARG A 187 -15.45 12.24 0.80
N GLU A 188 -15.77 13.50 0.53
CA GLU A 188 -16.14 13.95 -0.82
C GLU A 188 -14.96 13.83 -1.79
N VAL A 189 -13.74 14.13 -1.32
CA VAL A 189 -12.53 13.92 -2.12
C VAL A 189 -12.35 12.44 -2.43
N LEU A 190 -12.50 11.56 -1.45
CA LEU A 190 -12.43 10.11 -1.65
C LEU A 190 -13.45 9.64 -2.69
N ASP A 191 -14.72 10.03 -2.54
CA ASP A 191 -15.80 9.65 -3.44
C ASP A 191 -15.54 10.09 -4.88
N ALA A 192 -15.11 11.35 -5.08
CA ALA A 192 -14.83 11.89 -6.39
C ALA A 192 -13.69 11.13 -7.11
N PHE A 193 -12.60 10.84 -6.39
CA PHE A 193 -11.47 10.13 -6.97
C PHE A 193 -11.75 8.64 -7.18
N VAL A 194 -12.54 8.01 -6.32
CA VAL A 194 -13.03 6.64 -6.50
C VAL A 194 -13.90 6.53 -7.74
N GLN A 195 -14.85 7.45 -7.93
CA GLN A 195 -15.68 7.48 -9.14
C GLN A 195 -14.83 7.65 -10.41
N LYS A 196 -13.88 8.57 -10.42
CA LYS A 196 -12.92 8.71 -11.53
C LYS A 196 -12.12 7.44 -11.79
N ARG A 197 -11.75 6.70 -10.76
CA ARG A 197 -11.07 5.41 -10.89
C ARG A 197 -11.98 4.35 -11.52
N LEU A 198 -13.23 4.26 -11.07
CA LEU A 198 -14.22 3.32 -11.58
C LEU A 198 -14.60 3.62 -13.03
N ASN A 199 -14.71 4.90 -13.39
CA ASN A 199 -15.04 5.36 -14.75
C ASN A 199 -13.84 5.33 -15.71
N GLY A 200 -12.64 4.94 -15.23
CA GLY A 200 -11.45 4.79 -16.07
C GLY A 200 -10.68 6.09 -16.36
N PHE A 201 -11.06 7.22 -15.76
CA PHE A 201 -10.32 8.48 -15.90
C PHE A 201 -8.99 8.48 -15.16
N ILE A 202 -8.87 7.65 -14.11
CA ILE A 202 -7.61 7.42 -13.39
C ILE A 202 -7.20 5.96 -13.62
N THR A 203 -6.25 5.73 -14.51
CA THR A 203 -5.76 4.39 -14.84
C THR A 203 -4.58 3.95 -13.99
N ASP A 204 -3.77 4.90 -13.51
CA ASP A 204 -2.63 4.67 -12.65
C ASP A 204 -2.61 5.63 -11.44
N VAL A 205 -1.77 5.35 -10.47
CA VAL A 205 -1.63 6.16 -9.25
C VAL A 205 -0.55 7.23 -9.36
N ILE A 206 0.19 7.27 -10.47
CA ILE A 206 1.31 8.22 -10.65
C ILE A 206 0.76 9.63 -10.81
N SER A 207 -0.36 9.77 -11.54
CA SER A 207 -1.07 11.04 -11.74
C SER A 207 -1.50 11.70 -10.43
N LEU A 208 -1.79 10.92 -9.37
CA LEU A 208 -2.13 11.49 -8.06
C LEU A 208 -0.99 12.34 -7.46
N ARG A 209 0.26 12.10 -7.85
CA ARG A 209 1.43 12.86 -7.39
C ARG A 209 1.44 14.29 -7.94
N ASP A 210 0.81 14.50 -9.08
CA ASP A 210 0.71 15.81 -9.71
C ASP A 210 -0.17 16.75 -8.89
N VAL A 211 -1.20 16.23 -8.20
CA VAL A 211 -2.01 17.01 -7.26
C VAL A 211 -1.14 17.60 -6.14
N ALA A 212 -0.23 16.82 -5.57
CA ALA A 212 0.69 17.33 -4.55
C ALA A 212 1.62 18.43 -5.09
N GLN A 213 1.96 18.39 -6.37
CA GLN A 213 2.75 19.43 -7.02
C GLN A 213 1.92 20.71 -7.24
N ILE A 214 0.68 20.57 -7.73
CA ILE A 214 -0.26 21.67 -7.88
C ILE A 214 -0.44 22.41 -6.55
N VAL A 215 -0.76 21.66 -5.48
CA VAL A 215 -0.96 22.21 -4.13
C VAL A 215 0.30 22.94 -3.61
N ARG A 216 1.50 22.40 -3.87
CA ARG A 216 2.77 22.98 -3.43
C ARG A 216 3.12 24.27 -4.16
N ILE A 217 2.85 24.34 -5.46
CA ILE A 217 3.15 25.54 -6.26
C ILE A 217 2.15 26.63 -5.93
N ALA A 218 0.89 26.28 -5.75
CA ALA A 218 -0.14 27.16 -5.25
C ALA A 218 0.23 27.93 -3.96
N GLU A 219 1.12 27.36 -3.12
CA GLU A 219 1.63 28.08 -1.94
C GLU A 219 2.67 29.15 -2.26
N ARG A 220 3.47 29.00 -3.32
CA ARG A 220 4.58 29.89 -3.64
C ARG A 220 4.11 31.19 -4.30
N GLU A 221 2.98 31.14 -4.99
CA GLU A 221 2.48 32.25 -5.83
C GLU A 221 1.40 33.11 -5.14
N VAL A 222 1.13 32.90 -3.86
CA VAL A 222 0.03 33.55 -3.11
C VAL A 222 0.33 35.00 -2.67
N ASP A 223 1.21 35.72 -3.34
CA ASP A 223 1.31 37.18 -3.17
C ASP A 223 0.16 37.92 -3.90
N ASP A 224 -0.54 37.29 -4.86
CA ASP A 224 -1.73 37.82 -5.53
C ASP A 224 -3.00 37.03 -5.17
N PRO A 225 -4.00 37.66 -4.51
CA PRO A 225 -5.28 37.01 -4.18
C PRO A 225 -6.06 36.46 -5.36
N THR A 226 -5.84 36.99 -6.57
CA THR A 226 -6.52 36.59 -7.81
C THR A 226 -5.99 35.25 -8.32
N GLU A 227 -4.69 35.02 -8.23
CA GLU A 227 -4.05 33.76 -8.63
C GLU A 227 -4.39 32.62 -7.65
N ALA A 228 -4.46 32.90 -6.35
CA ALA A 228 -4.94 31.96 -5.35
C ALA A 228 -6.35 31.45 -5.65
N SER A 229 -7.22 32.33 -6.14
CA SER A 229 -8.61 31.98 -6.52
C SER A 229 -8.67 31.05 -7.73
N VAL A 230 -7.83 31.28 -8.74
CA VAL A 230 -7.77 30.44 -9.96
C VAL A 230 -7.28 29.03 -9.61
N LEU A 231 -6.27 28.93 -8.75
CA LEU A 231 -5.72 27.65 -8.31
C LEU A 231 -6.72 26.85 -7.46
N ASP A 232 -7.43 27.51 -6.56
CA ASP A 232 -8.48 26.89 -5.76
C ASP A 232 -9.62 26.39 -6.64
N GLU A 233 -10.01 27.15 -7.67
CA GLU A 233 -11.02 26.70 -8.64
C GLU A 233 -10.55 25.50 -9.46
N THR A 234 -9.28 25.49 -9.87
CA THR A 234 -8.70 24.33 -10.59
C THR A 234 -8.60 23.09 -9.71
N LEU A 235 -8.33 23.23 -8.41
CA LEU A 235 -8.35 22.12 -7.47
C LEU A 235 -9.79 21.62 -7.18
N ARG A 236 -10.80 22.50 -7.31
CA ARG A 236 -12.22 22.13 -7.18
C ARG A 236 -12.73 21.33 -8.37
N ARG A 237 -12.31 21.66 -9.59
CA ARG A 237 -12.80 21.03 -10.82
C ARG A 237 -12.63 19.51 -10.84
N PRO A 238 -11.47 18.92 -10.48
CA PRO A 238 -11.35 17.47 -10.42
C PRO A 238 -12.29 16.77 -9.45
N ALA A 239 -12.80 17.47 -8.44
CA ALA A 239 -13.76 16.93 -7.49
C ALA A 239 -15.22 16.98 -8.02
N HIS A 240 -15.56 17.96 -8.86
CA HIS A 240 -16.93 18.21 -9.30
C HIS A 240 -17.21 17.90 -10.79
N ASP A 241 -16.17 17.89 -11.62
CA ASP A 241 -16.25 17.62 -13.06
C ASP A 241 -15.70 16.23 -13.36
N GLU A 242 -16.58 15.31 -13.78
CA GLU A 242 -16.20 13.91 -14.05
C GLU A 242 -15.19 13.79 -15.20
N GLU A 243 -15.28 14.62 -16.21
CA GLU A 243 -14.44 14.57 -17.41
C GLU A 243 -13.08 15.28 -17.20
N TYR A 244 -13.01 16.26 -16.29
CA TYR A 244 -11.78 17.00 -16.01
C TYR A 244 -10.79 16.17 -15.19
N THR A 245 -9.68 15.80 -15.82
CA THR A 245 -8.67 14.93 -15.22
C THR A 245 -7.63 15.70 -14.39
N ILE A 246 -6.85 14.96 -13.60
CA ILE A 246 -5.68 15.54 -12.90
C ILE A 246 -4.65 16.03 -13.90
N ALA A 247 -4.50 15.36 -15.05
CA ALA A 247 -3.58 15.77 -16.10
C ALA A 247 -4.00 17.14 -16.69
N ASP A 248 -5.29 17.36 -16.91
CA ASP A 248 -5.82 18.63 -17.36
C ASP A 248 -5.55 19.73 -16.31
N ALA A 249 -5.80 19.44 -15.03
CA ALA A 249 -5.52 20.37 -13.95
C ALA A 249 -4.02 20.71 -13.86
N TYR A 250 -3.14 19.76 -14.10
CA TYR A 250 -1.71 19.96 -14.11
C TYR A 250 -1.26 20.83 -15.29
N GLN A 251 -1.77 20.56 -16.49
CA GLN A 251 -1.49 21.34 -17.69
C GLN A 251 -1.99 22.78 -17.58
N ASP A 252 -3.23 22.93 -17.09
CA ASP A 252 -3.85 24.26 -16.99
C ASP A 252 -3.20 25.18 -15.95
N THR A 253 -2.41 24.61 -14.99
CA THR A 253 -1.90 25.42 -13.88
C THR A 253 -0.40 25.44 -13.75
N VAL A 254 0.25 24.31 -13.61
CA VAL A 254 1.62 24.25 -13.08
C VAL A 254 2.64 23.60 -14.01
N GLU A 255 2.22 23.03 -15.14
CA GLU A 255 3.12 22.32 -16.05
C GLU A 255 4.34 23.19 -16.44
N VAL A 256 4.10 24.43 -16.88
CA VAL A 256 5.16 25.32 -17.31
C VAL A 256 6.11 25.67 -16.18
N ILE A 257 5.58 25.91 -14.97
CA ILE A 257 6.36 26.26 -13.78
C ILE A 257 7.20 25.07 -13.33
N VAL A 258 6.59 23.87 -13.28
CA VAL A 258 7.30 22.62 -12.88
C VAL A 258 8.41 22.30 -13.87
N GLU A 259 8.15 22.43 -15.16
CA GLU A 259 9.17 22.17 -16.18
C GLU A 259 10.28 23.24 -16.14
N ALA A 260 9.94 24.51 -15.89
CA ALA A 260 10.93 25.56 -15.68
C ALA A 260 11.82 25.28 -14.45
N ASP A 261 11.23 24.91 -13.30
CA ASP A 261 11.97 24.49 -12.08
C ASP A 261 12.89 23.30 -12.35
N LYS A 262 12.43 22.32 -13.15
CA LYS A 262 13.25 21.16 -13.54
C LYS A 262 14.42 21.57 -14.43
N LEU A 263 14.18 22.49 -15.37
CA LEU A 263 15.23 23.03 -16.25
C LEU A 263 16.26 23.83 -15.45
N GLU A 264 15.84 24.67 -14.50
CA GLU A 264 16.73 25.41 -13.61
C GLU A 264 17.65 24.45 -12.83
N ARG A 265 17.09 23.43 -12.19
CA ARG A 265 17.89 22.42 -11.47
C ARG A 265 18.86 21.65 -12.37
N ARG A 266 18.45 21.34 -13.62
CA ARG A 266 19.35 20.71 -14.60
C ARG A 266 20.48 21.65 -14.98
N THR A 267 20.19 22.94 -15.12
CA THR A 267 21.18 23.98 -15.42
C THR A 267 22.16 24.11 -14.28
N ASP A 268 21.71 24.16 -13.03
CA ASP A 268 22.58 24.18 -11.84
C ASP A 268 23.51 22.97 -11.77
N ASN A 269 22.96 21.77 -12.04
CA ASN A 269 23.76 20.54 -12.07
C ASN A 269 24.78 20.56 -13.21
N MET A 270 24.43 21.15 -14.33
CA MET A 270 25.34 21.34 -15.47
C MET A 270 26.46 22.31 -15.09
N VAL A 271 26.14 23.45 -14.47
CA VAL A 271 27.14 24.44 -13.98
C VAL A 271 28.10 23.75 -13.00
N LYS A 272 27.59 23.03 -11.98
CA LYS A 272 28.42 22.26 -11.04
C LYS A 272 29.29 21.20 -11.73
N SER A 273 28.83 20.65 -12.83
CA SER A 273 29.62 19.69 -13.62
C SER A 273 30.74 20.42 -14.38
N PHE A 274 30.50 21.61 -14.95
CA PHE A 274 31.52 22.43 -15.53
C PHE A 274 32.58 22.84 -14.51
N GLU A 275 32.18 23.30 -13.31
CA GLU A 275 33.10 23.63 -12.20
C GLU A 275 34.03 22.49 -11.86
N ARG A 276 33.48 21.25 -11.75
CA ARG A 276 34.29 20.04 -11.48
C ARG A 276 35.23 19.72 -12.64
N LEU A 277 34.83 19.93 -13.89
CA LEU A 277 35.68 19.69 -15.05
C LEU A 277 36.82 20.72 -15.10
N PHE A 278 36.53 22.03 -14.88
CA PHE A 278 37.55 23.06 -14.77
C PHE A 278 38.57 22.78 -13.66
N ALA A 279 38.10 22.32 -12.48
CA ALA A 279 38.99 21.91 -11.37
C ALA A 279 39.90 20.72 -11.71
N ARG A 280 39.54 19.94 -12.71
CA ARG A 280 40.31 18.74 -13.19
C ARG A 280 41.12 19.02 -14.45
N ALA A 281 40.96 20.13 -15.09
CA ALA A 281 41.73 20.51 -16.26
C ALA A 281 43.23 20.53 -15.90
N ARG A 282 44.04 19.87 -16.72
CA ARG A 282 45.51 19.72 -16.48
C ARG A 282 46.33 20.55 -17.42
N SER A 283 45.72 21.13 -18.46
CA SER A 283 46.37 21.94 -19.47
C SER A 283 45.52 23.15 -19.80
N LYS A 284 46.20 24.18 -20.36
CA LYS A 284 45.51 25.38 -20.88
C LYS A 284 44.59 25.03 -22.05
N GLU A 285 44.93 23.98 -22.77
CA GLU A 285 44.17 23.49 -23.92
C GLU A 285 42.83 22.88 -23.46
N ASP A 286 42.83 22.12 -22.34
CA ASP A 286 41.61 21.61 -21.69
C ASP A 286 40.68 22.74 -21.25
N GLU A 287 41.25 23.78 -20.59
CA GLU A 287 40.50 24.95 -20.14
C GLU A 287 39.85 25.71 -21.29
N ASP A 288 40.62 25.96 -22.38
CA ASP A 288 40.13 26.68 -23.54
C ASP A 288 39.03 25.88 -24.29
N TYR A 289 39.16 24.56 -24.31
CA TYR A 289 38.10 23.72 -24.84
C TYR A 289 36.82 23.79 -24.02
N LEU A 290 36.90 23.70 -22.67
CA LEU A 290 35.74 23.85 -21.79
C LEU A 290 35.07 25.18 -21.91
N LYS A 291 35.85 26.29 -22.01
CA LYS A 291 35.32 27.64 -22.25
C LYS A 291 34.55 27.70 -23.58
N ALA A 292 35.10 27.13 -24.63
CA ALA A 292 34.46 27.13 -25.95
C ALA A 292 33.13 26.33 -25.94
N VAL A 293 33.05 25.26 -25.17
CA VAL A 293 31.78 24.51 -24.96
C VAL A 293 30.76 25.34 -24.19
N ALA A 294 31.18 26.01 -23.10
CA ALA A 294 30.30 26.87 -22.31
C ALA A 294 29.74 28.03 -23.12
N VAL A 295 30.60 28.69 -23.92
CA VAL A 295 30.19 29.81 -24.80
C VAL A 295 29.14 29.35 -25.82
N ARG A 296 29.35 28.20 -26.47
CA ARG A 296 28.38 27.64 -27.42
C ARG A 296 27.03 27.34 -26.80
N LEU A 297 27.00 26.84 -25.54
CA LEU A 297 25.74 26.58 -24.81
C LEU A 297 25.01 27.91 -24.52
N ILE A 298 25.74 28.93 -24.06
CA ILE A 298 25.17 30.25 -23.78
C ILE A 298 24.61 30.88 -25.08
N GLU A 299 25.33 30.78 -26.19
CA GLU A 299 24.87 31.31 -27.48
C GLU A 299 23.60 30.64 -27.98
N ARG A 300 23.50 29.30 -27.81
CA ARG A 300 22.27 28.55 -28.14
C ARG A 300 21.11 28.95 -27.25
N MET A 301 21.33 29.15 -25.95
CA MET A 301 20.29 29.64 -25.04
C MET A 301 19.82 31.04 -25.39
N LYS A 302 20.74 31.96 -25.77
CA LYS A 302 20.39 33.31 -26.22
C LYS A 302 19.55 33.34 -27.50
N GLN A 303 19.59 32.31 -28.33
CA GLN A 303 18.77 32.22 -29.55
C GLN A 303 17.32 31.85 -29.24
N LEU A 304 17.00 31.42 -28.02
CA LEU A 304 15.64 31.10 -27.57
C LEU A 304 14.94 32.33 -26.95
N LEU A 305 15.68 33.38 -26.63
CA LEU A 305 15.20 34.66 -26.09
C LEU A 305 15.02 35.68 -27.20
#